data_c69dcec6968a8eea25098b5bc8d22717
#
_entry.id   c69dcec6968a8eea25098b5bc8d22717
#
_cell.length_a   1.000
_cell.length_b   1.000
_cell.length_c   1.000
_cell.angle_alpha   90.00
_cell.angle_beta   90.00
_cell.angle_gamma   90.00
#
_symmetry.space_group_name_H-M   'P 1'
#
loop_
_entity.id
_entity.type
_entity.pdbx_description
1 polymer ?
#
loop_
_entity_poly.entity_id
_entity_poly.type
_entity_poly.pdbx_seq_one_letter_code
_entity_poly.pdbx_strand_id
1 'polypeptide(L)'
;MLEITKLEESVEIFKALGSEVRLQLLELLREYPQMNLNELAAKLGITNGALTGHMKKLERAGLVQVTAEGGGHGNGKVCRILQDDLLIHLQGGERQQEQSYDIEIPVGHYIAHEVCPTCGIATHQSLVGEVDDPRAFTYPERFEARILWFTKGYVEYEIPNQLPGRTVVDRLTLSMEISSEAPGVNSDWPSEITFRINETQVGTWVSPGDFGDVPGVFTPDWWLRGWNQYGLRKTLTINRAGTFLDGRKISEITIRELQLDYQSRLHFRMQAEERNGRAGGLTIFGREFGNYNQDIQVQVSYEPASEEK
;
A
#
# COMPACT_ATOMS: atom_id res chain seq x y z
N MET A 1 -7.07 -0.26 -2.94
CA MET A 1 -7.63 -0.06 -4.30
C MET A 1 -8.81 -1.02 -4.50
N LEU A 2 -9.95 -0.54 -4.97
CA LEU A 2 -11.09 -1.39 -5.33
C LEU A 2 -11.14 -1.51 -6.86
N GLU A 3 -11.04 -2.73 -7.38
CA GLU A 3 -11.10 -3.02 -8.81
C GLU A 3 -12.52 -3.43 -9.21
N ILE A 4 -13.08 -2.77 -10.21
CA ILE A 4 -14.41 -3.02 -10.75
C ILE A 4 -14.27 -3.65 -12.12
N THR A 5 -14.46 -4.97 -12.20
CA THR A 5 -14.39 -5.75 -13.44
C THR A 5 -15.75 -6.02 -14.06
N LYS A 6 -16.83 -6.00 -13.25
CA LYS A 6 -18.20 -6.19 -13.67
C LYS A 6 -19.04 -4.98 -13.29
N LEU A 7 -19.43 -4.20 -14.28
CA LEU A 7 -20.19 -2.96 -14.09
C LEU A 7 -21.55 -3.21 -13.42
N GLU A 8 -22.21 -4.34 -13.73
CA GLU A 8 -23.52 -4.71 -13.17
C GLU A 8 -23.48 -4.92 -11.67
N GLU A 9 -22.40 -5.51 -11.14
CA GLU A 9 -22.21 -5.77 -9.70
C GLU A 9 -21.84 -4.49 -8.94
N SER A 10 -21.45 -3.43 -9.65
CA SER A 10 -20.91 -2.18 -9.07
C SER A 10 -21.89 -1.00 -9.08
N VAL A 11 -23.14 -1.26 -9.39
CA VAL A 11 -24.20 -0.22 -9.49
C VAL A 11 -24.32 0.59 -8.19
N GLU A 12 -24.14 -0.02 -7.02
CA GLU A 12 -24.22 0.69 -5.72
C GLU A 12 -23.04 1.67 -5.55
N ILE A 13 -21.86 1.34 -6.06
CA ILE A 13 -20.68 2.24 -6.05
C ILE A 13 -20.95 3.44 -6.95
N PHE A 14 -21.42 3.22 -8.18
CA PHE A 14 -21.75 4.32 -9.09
C PHE A 14 -22.87 5.21 -8.56
N LYS A 15 -23.92 4.62 -7.97
CA LYS A 15 -24.96 5.38 -7.28
C LYS A 15 -24.43 6.16 -6.09
N ALA A 16 -23.47 5.62 -5.34
CA ALA A 16 -22.84 6.31 -4.23
C ALA A 16 -22.01 7.49 -4.71
N LEU A 17 -21.23 7.36 -5.75
CA LEU A 17 -20.41 8.42 -6.33
C LEU A 17 -21.20 9.43 -7.16
N GLY A 18 -22.34 9.07 -7.71
CA GLY A 18 -23.22 9.94 -8.49
C GLY A 18 -23.98 10.99 -7.67
N SER A 19 -23.30 11.69 -6.73
CA SER A 19 -23.91 12.76 -5.93
C SER A 19 -22.84 13.75 -5.49
N GLU A 20 -23.05 15.01 -5.83
CA GLU A 20 -22.13 16.09 -5.50
C GLU A 20 -21.82 16.19 -3.99
N VAL A 21 -22.82 16.08 -3.13
CA VAL A 21 -22.65 16.10 -1.67
C VAL A 21 -21.77 14.94 -1.19
N ARG A 22 -21.88 13.76 -1.80
CA ARG A 22 -21.06 12.60 -1.40
C ARG A 22 -19.64 12.70 -1.93
N LEU A 23 -19.43 13.32 -3.09
CA LEU A 23 -18.07 13.63 -3.58
C LEU A 23 -17.40 14.65 -2.66
N GLN A 24 -18.10 15.72 -2.29
CA GLN A 24 -17.59 16.71 -1.31
C GLN A 24 -17.28 16.06 0.05
N LEU A 25 -18.10 15.09 0.50
CA LEU A 25 -17.83 14.32 1.71
C LEU A 25 -16.50 13.54 1.61
N LEU A 26 -16.28 12.86 0.50
CA LEU A 26 -15.03 12.13 0.28
C LEU A 26 -13.83 13.07 0.19
N GLU A 27 -13.96 14.23 -0.44
CA GLU A 27 -12.92 15.26 -0.48
C GLU A 27 -12.56 15.78 0.93
N LEU A 28 -13.57 16.06 1.75
CA LEU A 28 -13.36 16.47 3.14
C LEU A 28 -12.69 15.39 3.99
N LEU A 29 -13.09 14.13 3.83
CA LEU A 29 -12.49 13.02 4.55
C LEU A 29 -11.04 12.74 4.09
N ARG A 30 -10.71 13.04 2.84
CA ARG A 30 -9.33 12.96 2.34
C ARG A 30 -8.45 14.06 2.94
N GLU A 31 -9.00 15.26 3.06
CA GLU A 31 -8.28 16.40 3.64
C GLU A 31 -8.19 16.30 5.17
N TYR A 32 -9.22 15.72 5.82
CA TYR A 32 -9.35 15.61 7.28
C TYR A 32 -9.76 14.18 7.68
N PRO A 33 -8.82 13.22 7.74
CA PRO A 33 -9.13 11.79 7.89
C PRO A 33 -9.84 11.39 9.18
N GLN A 34 -9.85 12.26 10.20
CA GLN A 34 -10.43 11.97 11.53
C GLN A 34 -11.60 12.88 11.91
N MET A 35 -12.24 13.50 10.91
CA MET A 35 -13.36 14.41 11.18
C MET A 35 -14.60 13.64 11.67
N ASN A 36 -15.23 14.14 12.74
CA ASN A 36 -16.46 13.56 13.23
C ASN A 36 -17.69 13.99 12.40
N LEU A 37 -18.80 13.25 12.55
CA LEU A 37 -20.03 13.50 11.77
C LEU A 37 -20.59 14.91 11.97
N ASN A 38 -20.49 15.50 13.14
CA ASN A 38 -21.02 16.83 13.39
C ASN A 38 -20.22 17.92 12.68
N GLU A 39 -18.89 17.76 12.66
CA GLU A 39 -17.98 18.66 11.94
C GLU A 39 -18.18 18.57 10.44
N LEU A 40 -18.34 17.35 9.89
CA LEU A 40 -18.66 17.13 8.48
C LEU A 40 -19.99 17.79 8.09
N ALA A 41 -21.03 17.62 8.91
CA ALA A 41 -22.34 18.25 8.67
C ALA A 41 -22.24 19.78 8.66
N ALA A 42 -21.51 20.34 9.61
CA ALA A 42 -21.30 21.79 9.71
C ALA A 42 -20.53 22.34 8.50
N LYS A 43 -19.45 21.67 8.07
CA LYS A 43 -18.66 22.09 6.89
C LYS A 43 -19.47 22.02 5.59
N LEU A 44 -20.36 21.04 5.45
CA LEU A 44 -21.20 20.87 4.27
C LEU A 44 -22.50 21.70 4.33
N GLY A 45 -22.80 22.32 5.46
CA GLY A 45 -24.02 23.07 5.63
C GLY A 45 -25.31 22.24 5.57
N ILE A 46 -25.24 20.94 5.96
CA ILE A 46 -26.36 19.99 5.96
C ILE A 46 -26.70 19.52 7.37
N THR A 47 -27.91 18.97 7.55
CA THR A 47 -28.32 18.43 8.83
C THR A 47 -27.65 17.07 9.10
N ASN A 48 -27.44 16.71 10.38
CA ASN A 48 -26.90 15.42 10.78
C ASN A 48 -27.72 14.23 10.25
N GLY A 49 -29.05 14.40 10.12
CA GLY A 49 -29.91 13.37 9.53
C GLY A 49 -29.63 13.16 8.05
N ALA A 50 -29.46 14.25 7.28
CA ALA A 50 -29.10 14.17 5.87
C ALA A 50 -27.69 13.56 5.70
N LEU A 51 -26.71 14.01 6.49
CA LEU A 51 -25.36 13.45 6.49
C LEU A 51 -25.38 11.93 6.76
N THR A 52 -26.11 11.49 7.78
CA THR A 52 -26.23 10.05 8.09
C THR A 52 -26.77 9.25 6.90
N GLY A 53 -27.73 9.82 6.14
CA GLY A 53 -28.24 9.20 4.91
C GLY A 53 -27.19 9.08 3.80
N HIS A 54 -26.32 10.11 3.63
CA HIS A 54 -25.24 10.08 2.67
C HIS A 54 -24.13 9.08 3.10
N MET A 55 -23.75 9.09 4.38
CA MET A 55 -22.74 8.17 4.92
C MET A 55 -23.14 6.70 4.78
N LYS A 56 -24.42 6.35 5.09
CA LYS A 56 -24.90 4.98 4.90
C LYS A 56 -24.80 4.50 3.45
N LYS A 57 -24.97 5.39 2.46
CA LYS A 57 -24.82 5.02 1.05
C LYS A 57 -23.36 4.78 0.67
N LEU A 58 -22.43 5.61 1.16
CA LEU A 58 -20.99 5.42 0.98
C LEU A 58 -20.50 4.16 1.69
N GLU A 59 -20.99 3.89 2.89
CA GLU A 59 -20.66 2.69 3.68
C GLU A 59 -21.16 1.40 3.01
N ARG A 60 -22.40 1.39 2.49
CA ARG A 60 -22.93 0.26 1.70
C ARG A 60 -22.13 0.00 0.44
N ALA A 61 -21.58 1.04 -0.16
CA ALA A 61 -20.72 0.95 -1.33
C ALA A 61 -19.27 0.54 -0.99
N GLY A 62 -18.95 0.33 0.30
CA GLY A 62 -17.60 -0.03 0.75
C GLY A 62 -16.56 1.07 0.57
N LEU A 63 -16.99 2.34 0.43
CA LEU A 63 -16.10 3.48 0.20
C LEU A 63 -15.64 4.13 1.50
N VAL A 64 -16.45 4.07 2.54
CA VAL A 64 -16.14 4.62 3.86
C VAL A 64 -16.53 3.66 4.96
N GLN A 65 -15.93 3.82 6.12
CA GLN A 65 -16.28 3.14 7.36
C GLN A 65 -16.65 4.18 8.42
N VAL A 66 -17.70 3.88 9.22
CA VAL A 66 -18.11 4.68 10.36
C VAL A 66 -17.87 3.87 11.62
N THR A 67 -16.96 4.33 12.47
CA THR A 67 -16.62 3.70 13.75
C THR A 67 -17.07 4.58 14.93
N ALA A 68 -17.44 3.96 16.04
CA ALA A 68 -17.69 4.67 17.29
C ALA A 68 -16.33 4.94 17.97
N GLU A 69 -16.10 6.17 18.40
CA GLU A 69 -14.92 6.51 19.19
C GLU A 69 -15.04 5.85 20.57
N GLY A 70 -14.14 4.94 20.90
CA GLY A 70 -14.06 4.28 22.20
C GLY A 70 -13.24 5.13 23.17
N GLY A 71 -13.92 5.76 24.14
CA GLY A 71 -13.25 6.32 25.31
C GLY A 71 -13.47 7.82 25.57
N GLY A 72 -14.33 8.16 26.53
CA GLY A 72 -14.43 9.48 27.18
C GLY A 72 -15.47 10.42 26.59
N HIS A 73 -16.54 10.67 27.34
CA HIS A 73 -17.53 11.75 27.23
C HIS A 73 -17.84 12.34 25.84
N GLY A 74 -18.41 11.54 24.96
CA GLY A 74 -19.02 11.97 23.69
C GLY A 74 -19.20 10.80 22.74
N ASN A 75 -20.46 10.53 22.28
CA ASN A 75 -20.77 9.58 21.21
C ASN A 75 -20.28 10.10 19.84
N GLY A 76 -18.99 10.38 19.70
CA GLY A 76 -18.37 10.76 18.45
C GLY A 76 -18.28 9.55 17.52
N LYS A 77 -18.87 9.65 16.32
CA LYS A 77 -18.62 8.68 15.24
C LYS A 77 -17.58 9.29 14.32
N VAL A 78 -16.47 8.56 14.13
CA VAL A 78 -15.41 8.92 13.19
C VAL A 78 -15.63 8.20 11.88
N CYS A 79 -15.37 8.92 10.78
CA CYS A 79 -15.56 8.41 9.43
C CYS A 79 -14.21 8.33 8.73
N ARG A 80 -13.98 7.24 8.01
CA ARG A 80 -12.75 6.98 7.28
C ARG A 80 -13.03 6.50 5.87
N ILE A 81 -12.19 6.92 4.92
CA ILE A 81 -12.15 6.35 3.58
C ILE A 81 -11.50 4.98 3.64
N LEU A 82 -12.14 3.97 3.01
CA LEU A 82 -11.64 2.59 2.92
C LEU A 82 -10.86 2.32 1.64
N GLN A 83 -11.12 3.12 0.60
CA GLN A 83 -10.56 2.91 -0.73
C GLN A 83 -9.96 4.20 -1.25
N ASP A 84 -8.64 4.22 -1.43
CA ASP A 84 -7.94 5.40 -1.99
C ASP A 84 -8.14 5.49 -3.51
N ASP A 85 -8.25 4.32 -4.17
CA ASP A 85 -8.37 4.24 -5.62
C ASP A 85 -9.51 3.31 -6.03
N LEU A 86 -10.16 3.68 -7.13
CA LEU A 86 -11.13 2.86 -7.85
C LEU A 86 -10.62 2.64 -9.27
N LEU A 87 -10.39 1.39 -9.64
CA LEU A 87 -10.06 1.01 -11.01
C LEU A 87 -11.29 0.40 -11.68
N ILE A 88 -11.76 1.03 -12.76
CA ILE A 88 -12.97 0.61 -13.48
C ILE A 88 -12.59 0.10 -14.85
N HIS A 89 -12.89 -1.16 -15.14
CA HIS A 89 -12.74 -1.76 -16.45
C HIS A 89 -14.05 -1.60 -17.24
N LEU A 90 -14.07 -0.67 -18.22
CA LEU A 90 -15.24 -0.40 -19.05
C LEU A 90 -15.43 -1.42 -20.18
N GLN A 91 -14.37 -2.09 -20.59
CA GLN A 91 -14.44 -3.15 -21.60
C GLN A 91 -14.46 -4.50 -20.90
N GLY A 92 -15.65 -5.06 -20.75
CA GLY A 92 -15.86 -6.46 -20.39
C GLY A 92 -15.58 -7.33 -21.63
N GLY A 93 -14.34 -7.62 -21.92
CA GLY A 93 -14.04 -8.81 -22.73
C GLY A 93 -14.29 -10.03 -21.85
N GLU A 94 -14.84 -11.13 -22.41
CA GLU A 94 -14.67 -12.44 -21.79
C GLU A 94 -13.16 -12.68 -21.63
N ARG A 95 -12.58 -12.23 -20.50
CA ARG A 95 -11.29 -12.73 -20.10
C ARG A 95 -11.50 -14.22 -19.89
N GLN A 96 -10.83 -15.06 -20.65
CA GLN A 96 -10.54 -16.42 -20.22
C GLN A 96 -10.26 -16.32 -18.74
N GLN A 97 -10.92 -17.13 -17.96
CA GLN A 97 -10.87 -17.11 -16.49
C GLN A 97 -9.41 -16.89 -16.07
N GLU A 98 -9.08 -15.65 -15.69
CA GLU A 98 -7.70 -15.24 -15.39
C GLU A 98 -7.30 -16.04 -14.15
N GLN A 99 -6.44 -17.02 -14.35
CA GLN A 99 -5.96 -17.82 -13.25
C GLN A 99 -4.96 -16.98 -12.47
N SER A 100 -5.13 -16.91 -11.18
CA SER A 100 -4.23 -16.16 -10.31
C SER A 100 -4.02 -16.88 -8.98
N TYR A 101 -2.95 -16.53 -8.31
CA TYR A 101 -2.75 -16.85 -6.90
C TYR A 101 -2.28 -15.61 -6.16
N ASP A 102 -2.64 -15.55 -4.88
CA ASP A 102 -2.32 -14.44 -3.99
C ASP A 102 -1.36 -14.92 -2.90
N ILE A 103 -0.40 -14.07 -2.55
CA ILE A 103 0.57 -14.30 -1.49
C ILE A 103 0.66 -13.04 -0.65
N GLU A 104 0.82 -13.20 0.66
CA GLU A 104 1.17 -12.12 1.56
C GLU A 104 2.54 -12.40 2.18
N ILE A 105 3.46 -11.46 2.06
CA ILE A 105 4.84 -11.58 2.53
C ILE A 105 5.04 -10.61 3.70
N PRO A 106 5.24 -11.12 4.93
CA PRO A 106 5.52 -10.27 6.08
C PRO A 106 6.78 -9.43 5.87
N VAL A 107 6.76 -8.18 6.29
CA VAL A 107 7.83 -7.21 6.03
C VAL A 107 9.20 -7.65 6.57
N GLY A 108 9.24 -8.48 7.60
CA GLY A 108 10.47 -9.03 8.15
C GLY A 108 11.03 -10.27 7.41
N HIS A 109 10.32 -10.79 6.40
CA HIS A 109 10.70 -12.03 5.70
C HIS A 109 11.60 -11.78 4.47
N TYR A 110 12.35 -10.69 4.46
CA TYR A 110 13.35 -10.44 3.40
C TYR A 110 14.46 -11.51 3.43
N ILE A 111 14.98 -11.82 2.25
CA ILE A 111 16.05 -12.82 2.03
C ILE A 111 17.43 -12.17 1.91
N ALA A 112 17.47 -10.87 1.55
CA ALA A 112 18.70 -10.09 1.47
C ALA A 112 18.42 -8.63 1.89
N HIS A 113 19.43 -7.99 2.43
CA HIS A 113 19.37 -6.59 2.81
C HIS A 113 20.77 -5.97 2.83
N GLU A 114 20.82 -4.67 2.62
CA GLU A 114 21.94 -3.80 2.92
C GLU A 114 21.33 -2.48 3.37
N VAL A 115 21.55 -2.07 4.60
CA VAL A 115 20.89 -0.90 5.18
C VAL A 115 21.88 -0.02 5.91
N CYS A 116 21.66 1.28 5.81
CA CYS A 116 22.44 2.30 6.52
C CYS A 116 21.56 3.04 7.53
N PRO A 117 22.10 3.47 8.66
CA PRO A 117 21.42 4.36 9.61
C PRO A 117 21.01 5.70 8.95
N THR A 118 19.89 6.31 9.39
CA THR A 118 18.99 5.83 10.45
C THR A 118 18.28 4.56 10.01
N CYS A 119 18.24 3.55 10.85
CA CYS A 119 17.57 2.30 10.49
C CYS A 119 17.04 1.58 11.72
N GLY A 120 16.08 0.70 11.53
CA GLY A 120 15.57 -0.15 12.58
C GLY A 120 14.43 -1.05 12.13
N ILE A 121 14.02 -1.90 13.05
CA ILE A 121 12.93 -2.86 12.90
C ILE A 121 12.13 -2.88 14.19
N ALA A 122 10.82 -3.00 14.10
CA ALA A 122 9.97 -3.23 15.26
C ALA A 122 8.91 -4.29 14.96
N THR A 123 8.59 -5.04 16.02
CA THR A 123 7.40 -5.88 16.10
C THR A 123 6.21 -5.03 16.55
N HIS A 124 5.03 -5.61 16.66
CA HIS A 124 3.90 -4.91 17.28
C HIS A 124 4.14 -4.54 18.76
N GLN A 125 5.07 -5.19 19.44
CA GLN A 125 5.26 -5.06 20.88
C GLN A 125 6.53 -4.30 21.29
N SER A 126 7.58 -4.34 20.47
CA SER A 126 8.89 -3.79 20.84
C SER A 126 9.80 -3.56 19.62
N LEU A 127 10.84 -2.77 19.82
CA LEU A 127 11.96 -2.71 18.89
C LEU A 127 12.69 -4.07 18.84
N VAL A 128 13.24 -4.39 17.67
CA VAL A 128 14.18 -5.51 17.47
C VAL A 128 15.59 -4.94 17.54
N GLY A 129 16.33 -5.31 18.59
CA GLY A 129 17.66 -4.77 18.84
C GLY A 129 17.66 -3.28 19.21
N GLU A 130 18.69 -2.57 18.80
CA GLU A 130 18.85 -1.13 19.00
C GLU A 130 18.55 -0.37 17.72
N VAL A 131 18.05 0.86 17.86
CA VAL A 131 17.88 1.78 16.72
C VAL A 131 19.25 2.12 16.17
N ASP A 132 19.34 2.32 14.86
CA ASP A 132 20.56 2.64 14.11
C ASP A 132 21.66 1.55 14.13
N ASP A 133 21.27 0.33 14.52
CA ASP A 133 22.14 -0.85 14.41
C ASP A 133 21.71 -1.75 13.23
N PRO A 134 22.42 -1.72 12.09
CA PRO A 134 22.10 -2.59 10.95
C PRO A 134 22.13 -4.09 11.26
N ARG A 135 22.82 -4.51 12.35
CA ARG A 135 22.89 -5.91 12.77
C ARG A 135 21.53 -6.44 13.20
N ALA A 136 20.63 -5.58 13.69
CA ALA A 136 19.27 -5.94 14.06
C ALA A 136 18.50 -6.61 12.90
N PHE A 137 18.83 -6.24 11.67
CA PHE A 137 18.24 -6.84 10.46
C PHE A 137 18.62 -8.31 10.25
N THR A 138 19.57 -8.86 11.01
CA THR A 138 19.94 -10.29 10.99
C THR A 138 19.37 -11.09 12.16
N TYR A 139 18.73 -10.43 13.14
CA TYR A 139 18.21 -11.10 14.32
C TYR A 139 16.98 -11.97 13.98
N PRO A 140 16.79 -13.12 14.66
CA PRO A 140 15.63 -13.99 14.40
C PRO A 140 14.29 -13.31 14.59
N GLU A 141 14.21 -12.37 15.54
CA GLU A 141 13.00 -11.59 15.86
C GLU A 141 12.50 -10.76 14.68
N ARG A 142 13.34 -10.51 13.65
CA ARG A 142 12.94 -9.83 12.42
C ARG A 142 11.76 -10.49 11.72
N PHE A 143 11.59 -11.81 11.88
CA PHE A 143 10.47 -12.54 11.28
C PHE A 143 9.11 -12.12 11.83
N GLU A 144 9.07 -11.48 12.99
CA GLU A 144 7.88 -10.90 13.60
C GLU A 144 7.75 -9.39 13.35
N ALA A 145 8.63 -8.82 12.52
CA ALA A 145 8.62 -7.40 12.22
C ALA A 145 7.29 -6.94 11.58
N ARG A 146 6.85 -5.77 12.01
CA ARG A 146 5.65 -5.09 11.51
C ARG A 146 5.97 -3.75 10.85
N ILE A 147 7.18 -3.26 11.05
CA ILE A 147 7.73 -2.07 10.42
C ILE A 147 9.24 -2.24 10.33
N LEU A 148 9.81 -1.74 9.25
CA LEU A 148 11.25 -1.55 9.12
C LEU A 148 11.54 -0.25 8.36
N TRP A 149 12.68 0.34 8.66
CA TRP A 149 13.10 1.59 8.03
C TRP A 149 14.61 1.66 7.88
N PHE A 150 15.08 2.42 6.90
CA PHE A 150 16.50 2.73 6.68
C PHE A 150 16.67 3.96 5.79
N THR A 151 17.76 4.69 6.01
CA THR A 151 18.06 5.90 5.23
C THR A 151 18.54 5.58 3.82
N LYS A 152 19.34 4.52 3.66
CA LYS A 152 19.93 4.11 2.38
C LYS A 152 20.10 2.60 2.34
N GLY A 153 19.96 2.02 1.15
CA GLY A 153 20.14 0.59 0.93
C GLY A 153 18.92 -0.08 0.36
N TYR A 154 18.76 -1.38 0.62
CA TYR A 154 17.66 -2.17 0.10
C TYR A 154 17.26 -3.31 1.03
N VAL A 155 16.03 -3.79 0.82
CA VAL A 155 15.54 -5.10 1.26
C VAL A 155 14.99 -5.86 0.06
N GLU A 156 15.21 -7.18 0.03
CA GLU A 156 14.79 -8.05 -1.06
C GLU A 156 14.00 -9.23 -0.51
N TYR A 157 12.86 -9.51 -1.13
CA TYR A 157 11.92 -10.57 -0.77
C TYR A 157 11.89 -11.64 -1.84
N GLU A 158 11.81 -12.91 -1.46
CA GLU A 158 11.46 -13.99 -2.37
C GLU A 158 9.96 -14.16 -2.42
N ILE A 159 9.38 -14.07 -3.62
CA ILE A 159 7.96 -14.33 -3.88
C ILE A 159 7.85 -15.82 -4.23
N PRO A 160 7.12 -16.64 -3.44
CA PRO A 160 6.91 -18.04 -3.76
C PRO A 160 6.28 -18.22 -5.13
N ASN A 161 6.95 -18.92 -6.02
CA ASN A 161 6.45 -19.20 -7.35
C ASN A 161 5.52 -20.42 -7.34
N GLN A 162 4.21 -20.20 -7.54
CA GLN A 162 3.17 -21.24 -7.56
C GLN A 162 2.60 -21.43 -8.99
N LEU A 163 3.34 -21.01 -10.02
CA LEU A 163 2.90 -21.16 -11.40
C LEU A 163 2.81 -22.64 -11.79
N PRO A 164 1.67 -23.08 -12.35
CA PRO A 164 1.58 -24.39 -12.99
C PRO A 164 2.55 -24.53 -14.16
N GLY A 165 2.98 -25.74 -14.45
CA GLY A 165 3.78 -26.00 -15.64
C GLY A 165 3.06 -25.61 -16.94
N ARG A 166 3.79 -25.11 -17.91
CA ARG A 166 3.28 -24.62 -19.21
C ARG A 166 2.34 -23.41 -19.10
N THR A 167 2.58 -22.54 -18.12
CA THR A 167 1.92 -21.24 -18.01
C THR A 167 2.93 -20.10 -18.11
N VAL A 168 2.45 -18.95 -18.48
CA VAL A 168 3.21 -17.67 -18.52
C VAL A 168 2.51 -16.64 -17.68
N VAL A 169 3.29 -15.79 -17.03
CA VAL A 169 2.73 -14.68 -16.25
C VAL A 169 2.15 -13.64 -17.21
N ASP A 170 0.91 -13.23 -16.95
CA ASP A 170 0.25 -12.12 -17.66
C ASP A 170 0.35 -10.82 -16.90
N ARG A 171 0.26 -10.89 -15.56
CA ARG A 171 0.33 -9.73 -14.68
C ARG A 171 0.93 -10.10 -13.32
N LEU A 172 1.78 -9.21 -12.82
CA LEU A 172 2.28 -9.22 -11.45
C LEU A 172 1.82 -7.92 -10.78
N THR A 173 1.12 -8.04 -9.65
CA THR A 173 0.66 -6.89 -8.86
C THR A 173 1.19 -7.01 -7.45
N LEU A 174 1.82 -5.94 -6.94
CA LEU A 174 2.31 -5.85 -5.57
C LEU A 174 1.67 -4.65 -4.88
N SER A 175 1.12 -4.85 -3.69
CA SER A 175 0.57 -3.77 -2.85
C SER A 175 1.32 -3.71 -1.53
N MET A 176 1.76 -2.51 -1.15
CA MET A 176 2.54 -2.27 0.06
C MET A 176 2.27 -0.87 0.62
N GLU A 177 2.42 -0.68 1.92
CA GLU A 177 2.40 0.63 2.55
C GLU A 177 3.84 1.08 2.80
N ILE A 178 4.25 2.21 2.20
CA ILE A 178 5.62 2.72 2.24
C ILE A 178 5.66 4.24 2.36
N SER A 179 6.73 4.76 2.96
CA SER A 179 7.06 6.19 3.03
C SER A 179 8.55 6.44 2.86
N SER A 180 8.96 7.69 2.86
CA SER A 180 10.35 8.08 3.10
C SER A 180 10.77 7.74 4.54
N GLU A 181 12.06 7.88 4.83
CA GLU A 181 12.61 7.86 6.19
C GLU A 181 13.40 9.14 6.42
N ALA A 182 12.96 9.96 7.37
CA ALA A 182 13.60 11.21 7.75
C ALA A 182 14.19 11.12 9.16
N PRO A 183 15.24 11.88 9.49
CA PRO A 183 15.65 12.08 10.88
C PRO A 183 14.54 12.79 11.68
N GLY A 184 13.78 12.05 12.46
CA GLY A 184 12.50 12.49 13.02
C GLY A 184 11.38 12.31 12.01
N VAL A 185 10.40 13.22 11.95
CA VAL A 185 9.30 13.19 10.98
C VAL A 185 9.34 14.43 10.11
N ASN A 186 9.19 14.25 8.81
CA ASN A 186 9.14 15.36 7.86
C ASN A 186 8.29 14.99 6.64
N SER A 187 7.10 15.59 6.54
CA SER A 187 6.19 15.36 5.42
C SER A 187 6.70 15.90 4.07
N ASP A 188 7.72 16.76 4.08
CA ASP A 188 8.44 17.23 2.89
C ASP A 188 9.89 16.67 2.90
N TRP A 189 9.99 15.35 2.71
CA TRP A 189 11.26 14.62 2.67
C TRP A 189 11.28 13.66 1.49
N PRO A 190 11.47 14.17 0.27
CA PRO A 190 11.41 13.35 -0.93
C PRO A 190 12.47 12.25 -0.94
N SER A 191 12.04 11.02 -1.20
CA SER A 191 12.90 9.85 -1.39
C SER A 191 12.62 9.16 -2.70
N GLU A 192 13.67 8.86 -3.46
CA GLU A 192 13.57 8.05 -4.66
C GLU A 192 13.64 6.57 -4.28
N ILE A 193 12.50 5.87 -4.40
CA ILE A 193 12.35 4.45 -4.11
C ILE A 193 12.31 3.70 -5.41
N THR A 194 13.28 2.82 -5.64
CA THR A 194 13.42 1.99 -6.83
C THR A 194 12.87 0.60 -6.57
N PHE A 195 12.06 0.10 -7.52
CA PHE A 195 11.51 -1.25 -7.51
C PHE A 195 12.23 -2.12 -8.53
N ARG A 196 12.61 -3.33 -8.13
CA ARG A 196 13.22 -4.32 -9.01
C ARG A 196 12.50 -5.66 -8.88
N ILE A 197 12.35 -6.34 -10.02
CA ILE A 197 11.97 -7.75 -10.07
C ILE A 197 13.19 -8.50 -10.62
N ASN A 198 13.69 -9.43 -9.84
CA ASN A 198 15.00 -10.04 -10.08
C ASN A 198 16.06 -8.95 -10.31
N GLU A 199 16.85 -9.04 -11.37
CA GLU A 199 17.86 -8.05 -11.70
C GLU A 199 17.32 -6.84 -12.48
N THR A 200 16.02 -6.84 -12.87
CA THR A 200 15.44 -5.81 -13.72
C THR A 200 14.82 -4.71 -12.88
N GLN A 201 15.26 -3.47 -13.08
CA GLN A 201 14.59 -2.30 -12.52
C GLN A 201 13.28 -2.08 -13.27
N VAL A 202 12.16 -2.22 -12.58
CA VAL A 202 10.82 -2.09 -13.17
C VAL A 202 10.24 -0.69 -13.03
N GLY A 203 10.74 0.11 -12.10
CA GLY A 203 10.28 1.49 -11.95
C GLY A 203 10.88 2.17 -10.74
N THR A 204 10.56 3.46 -10.63
CA THR A 204 10.97 4.32 -9.51
C THR A 204 9.79 5.20 -9.11
N TRP A 205 9.63 5.40 -7.81
CA TRP A 205 8.68 6.31 -7.23
C TRP A 205 9.38 7.32 -6.32
N VAL A 206 8.95 8.58 -6.40
CA VAL A 206 9.42 9.60 -5.46
C VAL A 206 8.38 9.70 -4.34
N SER A 207 8.72 9.15 -3.18
CA SER A 207 7.95 9.34 -1.95
C SER A 207 8.02 10.81 -1.54
N PRO A 208 6.90 11.44 -1.16
CA PRO A 208 6.92 12.87 -0.81
C PRO A 208 7.51 13.13 0.59
N GLY A 209 7.42 12.19 1.51
CA GLY A 209 7.86 12.44 2.88
C GLY A 209 7.71 11.25 3.82
N ASP A 210 8.05 11.52 5.07
CA ASP A 210 7.87 10.67 6.24
C ASP A 210 6.76 11.27 7.10
N PHE A 211 5.75 10.46 7.45
CA PHE A 211 4.51 10.93 8.05
C PHE A 211 4.39 10.53 9.51
N GLY A 212 4.27 11.53 10.40
CA GLY A 212 4.14 11.34 11.84
C GLY A 212 3.36 12.47 12.52
N ASP A 213 2.61 13.23 11.75
CA ASP A 213 1.74 14.32 12.20
C ASP A 213 0.57 13.81 13.05
N VAL A 214 0.04 12.64 12.71
CA VAL A 214 -1.01 11.93 13.44
C VAL A 214 -0.62 10.47 13.60
N PRO A 215 -1.12 9.76 14.65
CA PRO A 215 -0.90 8.33 14.80
C PRO A 215 -1.45 7.55 13.62
N GLY A 216 -0.69 6.56 13.16
CA GLY A 216 -1.20 5.58 12.20
C GLY A 216 -2.35 4.77 12.80
N VAL A 217 -3.26 4.32 11.95
CA VAL A 217 -4.49 3.64 12.36
C VAL A 217 -4.22 2.36 13.15
N PHE A 218 -3.22 1.61 12.73
CA PHE A 218 -2.81 0.33 13.33
C PHE A 218 -1.49 0.45 14.09
N THR A 219 -0.87 1.63 14.09
CA THR A 219 0.37 1.88 14.82
C THR A 219 0.11 1.76 16.32
N PRO A 220 0.87 0.94 17.05
CA PRO A 220 0.61 0.65 18.46
C PRO A 220 0.88 1.87 19.37
N ASP A 221 0.17 1.97 20.48
CA ASP A 221 0.23 3.10 21.42
C ASP A 221 1.63 3.34 22.02
N TRP A 222 2.48 2.32 22.09
CA TRP A 222 3.84 2.45 22.62
C TRP A 222 4.81 3.10 21.61
N TRP A 223 4.44 3.17 20.32
CA TRP A 223 5.25 3.80 19.27
C TRP A 223 5.33 5.31 19.49
N LEU A 224 6.53 5.84 19.49
CA LEU A 224 6.74 7.24 19.88
C LEU A 224 6.12 8.21 18.89
N ARG A 225 5.45 9.23 19.41
CA ARG A 225 5.04 10.38 18.62
C ARG A 225 6.27 11.09 18.08
N GLY A 226 6.24 11.48 16.81
CA GLY A 226 7.39 12.08 16.14
C GLY A 226 8.33 11.04 15.50
N TRP A 227 7.92 9.76 15.51
CA TRP A 227 8.45 8.72 14.63
C TRP A 227 7.46 8.49 13.49
N ASN A 228 7.92 7.83 12.43
CA ASN A 228 7.10 7.43 11.28
C ASN A 228 5.85 6.64 11.72
N GLN A 229 4.68 7.19 11.44
CA GLN A 229 3.41 6.67 11.94
C GLN A 229 2.64 5.89 10.87
N TYR A 230 2.77 6.30 9.61
CA TYR A 230 2.07 5.68 8.50
C TYR A 230 2.75 6.00 7.18
N GLY A 231 2.39 5.23 6.17
CA GLY A 231 2.84 5.41 4.80
C GLY A 231 1.70 5.67 3.83
N LEU A 232 2.05 5.64 2.55
CA LEU A 232 1.10 5.65 1.45
C LEU A 232 1.01 4.24 0.87
N ARG A 233 -0.21 3.72 0.69
CA ARG A 233 -0.39 2.46 -0.01
C ARG A 233 -0.06 2.65 -1.47
N LYS A 234 0.84 1.81 -1.98
CA LYS A 234 1.28 1.79 -3.37
C LYS A 234 0.95 0.46 -4.00
N THR A 235 0.41 0.52 -5.21
CA THR A 235 0.12 -0.66 -6.01
C THR A 235 0.97 -0.63 -7.26
N LEU A 236 1.99 -1.48 -7.30
CA LEU A 236 2.87 -1.69 -8.45
C LEU A 236 2.27 -2.80 -9.31
N THR A 237 1.99 -2.52 -10.57
CA THR A 237 1.44 -3.49 -11.52
C THR A 237 2.33 -3.57 -12.75
N ILE A 238 2.78 -4.77 -13.08
CA ILE A 238 3.57 -5.06 -14.28
C ILE A 238 2.74 -5.97 -15.18
N ASN A 239 2.48 -5.53 -16.39
CA ASN A 239 1.67 -6.25 -17.36
C ASN A 239 2.25 -6.13 -18.79
N ARG A 240 1.51 -6.54 -19.81
CA ARG A 240 1.95 -6.47 -21.21
C ARG A 240 2.10 -5.05 -21.77
N ALA A 241 1.52 -4.06 -21.12
CA ALA A 241 1.56 -2.66 -21.55
C ALA A 241 2.66 -1.84 -20.88
N GLY A 242 3.34 -2.41 -19.88
CA GLY A 242 4.40 -1.76 -19.10
C GLY A 242 4.25 -1.92 -17.60
N THR A 243 4.96 -1.08 -16.85
CA THR A 243 4.91 -1.01 -15.38
C THR A 243 4.17 0.24 -14.93
N PHE A 244 3.26 0.04 -13.99
CA PHE A 244 2.37 1.08 -13.47
C PHE A 244 2.47 1.15 -11.95
N LEU A 245 2.39 2.34 -11.39
CA LEU A 245 2.21 2.58 -9.96
C LEU A 245 0.91 3.35 -9.77
N ASP A 246 -0.01 2.81 -8.96
CA ASP A 246 -1.36 3.36 -8.72
C ASP A 246 -2.08 3.68 -10.04
N GLY A 247 -1.96 2.80 -11.04
CA GLY A 247 -2.53 2.98 -12.38
C GLY A 247 -1.79 3.95 -13.31
N ARG A 248 -0.81 4.70 -12.81
CA ARG A 248 0.01 5.60 -13.63
C ARG A 248 1.24 4.86 -14.16
N LYS A 249 1.47 4.93 -15.46
CA LYS A 249 2.66 4.31 -16.08
C LYS A 249 3.94 4.98 -15.61
N ILE A 250 4.88 4.19 -15.07
CA ILE A 250 6.18 4.66 -14.57
C ILE A 250 7.36 4.08 -15.35
N SER A 251 7.13 3.02 -16.14
CA SER A 251 8.18 2.40 -16.96
C SER A 251 7.58 1.66 -18.16
N GLU A 252 8.38 1.52 -19.21
CA GLU A 252 8.02 0.72 -20.39
C GLU A 252 8.27 -0.78 -20.19
N ILE A 253 8.96 -1.20 -19.12
CA ILE A 253 9.27 -2.60 -18.83
C ILE A 253 7.97 -3.39 -18.69
N THR A 254 7.85 -4.43 -19.50
CA THR A 254 6.67 -5.30 -19.58
C THR A 254 6.90 -6.62 -18.82
N ILE A 255 5.81 -7.30 -18.52
CA ILE A 255 5.87 -8.63 -17.87
C ILE A 255 6.62 -9.65 -18.73
N ARG A 256 6.59 -9.53 -20.06
CA ARG A 256 7.29 -10.43 -20.98
C ARG A 256 8.81 -10.30 -20.91
N GLU A 257 9.32 -9.08 -20.66
CA GLU A 257 10.75 -8.83 -20.53
C GLU A 257 11.33 -9.43 -19.26
N LEU A 258 10.49 -9.69 -18.25
CA LEU A 258 10.89 -10.35 -17.01
C LEU A 258 11.10 -11.86 -17.17
N GLN A 259 10.59 -12.46 -18.25
CA GLN A 259 10.76 -13.87 -18.60
C GLN A 259 10.40 -14.83 -17.46
N LEU A 260 9.29 -14.56 -16.77
CA LEU A 260 8.85 -15.33 -15.60
C LEU A 260 8.07 -16.55 -16.01
N ASP A 261 8.57 -17.72 -15.62
CA ASP A 261 7.95 -19.02 -15.83
C ASP A 261 7.89 -19.85 -14.52
N TYR A 262 7.41 -21.07 -14.58
CA TYR A 262 7.26 -21.96 -13.42
C TYR A 262 8.59 -22.40 -12.76
N GLN A 263 9.74 -22.17 -13.39
CA GLN A 263 11.07 -22.47 -12.87
C GLN A 263 11.80 -21.25 -12.35
N SER A 264 11.28 -20.06 -12.66
CA SER A 264 11.90 -18.78 -12.29
C SER A 264 11.82 -18.57 -10.78
N ARG A 265 12.89 -18.02 -10.21
CA ARG A 265 12.79 -17.35 -8.90
C ARG A 265 12.19 -15.96 -9.12
N LEU A 266 11.33 -15.56 -8.20
CA LEU A 266 10.77 -14.23 -8.17
C LEU A 266 11.31 -13.50 -6.95
N HIS A 267 12.17 -12.52 -7.18
CA HIS A 267 12.66 -11.63 -6.14
C HIS A 267 12.11 -10.24 -6.36
N PHE A 268 11.62 -9.64 -5.29
CA PHE A 268 11.17 -8.25 -5.27
C PHE A 268 12.08 -7.45 -4.35
N ARG A 269 12.73 -6.42 -4.91
CA ARG A 269 13.61 -5.52 -4.15
C ARG A 269 13.04 -4.12 -4.12
N MET A 270 13.04 -3.54 -2.93
CA MET A 270 12.79 -2.12 -2.70
C MET A 270 14.10 -1.48 -2.22
N GLN A 271 14.49 -0.39 -2.87
CA GLN A 271 15.78 0.26 -2.68
C GLN A 271 15.62 1.77 -2.58
N ALA A 272 16.27 2.38 -1.59
CA ALA A 272 16.43 3.82 -1.47
C ALA A 272 17.90 4.18 -1.55
N GLU A 273 18.23 5.10 -2.43
CA GLU A 273 19.61 5.57 -2.63
C GLU A 273 19.75 7.05 -2.32
N GLU A 274 20.99 7.43 -2.11
CA GLU A 274 21.34 8.84 -2.00
C GLU A 274 21.27 9.49 -3.38
N ARG A 275 20.54 10.61 -3.46
CA ARG A 275 20.45 11.42 -4.66
C ARG A 275 20.85 12.87 -4.36
N ASN A 276 21.77 13.43 -5.14
CA ASN A 276 22.24 14.80 -4.98
C ASN A 276 22.77 15.11 -3.56
N GLY A 277 23.44 14.15 -2.93
CA GLY A 277 23.98 14.31 -1.58
C GLY A 277 22.94 14.22 -0.45
N ARG A 278 21.71 13.76 -0.75
CA ARG A 278 20.64 13.55 0.23
C ARG A 278 20.11 12.13 0.13
N ALA A 279 20.10 11.44 1.26
CA ALA A 279 19.40 10.17 1.42
C ALA A 279 17.96 10.45 1.87
N GLY A 280 16.99 9.92 1.14
CA GLY A 280 15.56 10.11 1.45
C GLY A 280 14.96 8.96 2.24
N GLY A 281 15.62 7.81 2.25
CA GLY A 281 15.22 6.63 3.01
C GLY A 281 13.95 5.92 2.53
N LEU A 282 13.66 4.83 3.21
CA LEU A 282 12.48 3.99 2.99
C LEU A 282 11.99 3.44 4.32
N THR A 283 10.72 3.61 4.59
CA THR A 283 9.98 2.89 5.62
C THR A 283 8.96 1.97 4.97
N ILE A 284 8.87 0.72 5.43
CA ILE A 284 7.90 -0.28 5.00
C ILE A 284 7.05 -0.67 6.20
N PHE A 285 5.74 -0.49 6.07
CA PHE A 285 4.75 -0.82 7.08
C PHE A 285 4.12 -2.18 6.74
N GLY A 286 3.98 -3.02 7.75
CA GLY A 286 3.30 -4.29 7.68
C GLY A 286 2.01 -4.30 8.48
N ARG A 287 1.43 -5.48 8.68
CA ARG A 287 0.25 -5.65 9.53
C ARG A 287 0.48 -5.06 10.92
N GLU A 288 -0.59 -4.52 11.51
CA GLU A 288 -0.59 -3.94 12.85
C GLU A 288 0.31 -2.69 13.00
N PHE A 289 0.69 -2.08 11.86
CA PHE A 289 1.38 -0.79 11.77
C PHE A 289 0.83 0.03 10.60
N GLY A 290 0.99 1.35 10.66
CA GLY A 290 0.58 2.25 9.60
C GLY A 290 -0.93 2.46 9.51
N ASN A 291 -1.41 2.72 8.30
CA ASN A 291 -2.82 2.98 8.00
C ASN A 291 -3.54 1.80 7.37
N TYR A 292 -2.81 0.78 6.90
CA TYR A 292 -3.36 -0.39 6.22
C TYR A 292 -2.93 -1.67 6.93
N ASN A 293 -3.89 -2.50 7.33
CA ASN A 293 -3.60 -3.76 8.03
C ASN A 293 -3.20 -4.85 7.04
N GLN A 294 -2.09 -4.64 6.36
CA GLN A 294 -1.54 -5.56 5.37
C GLN A 294 -0.02 -5.64 5.45
N ASP A 295 0.53 -6.77 5.09
CA ASP A 295 1.92 -6.92 4.70
C ASP A 295 2.08 -6.67 3.19
N ILE A 296 3.20 -7.05 2.58
CA ILE A 296 3.37 -6.96 1.12
C ILE A 296 2.47 -7.99 0.46
N GLN A 297 1.41 -7.52 -0.21
CA GLN A 297 0.50 -8.38 -0.94
C GLN A 297 0.97 -8.54 -2.37
N VAL A 298 1.00 -9.76 -2.86
CA VAL A 298 1.41 -10.11 -4.23
C VAL A 298 0.32 -10.94 -4.87
N GLN A 299 -0.12 -10.52 -6.05
CA GLN A 299 -1.01 -11.28 -6.93
C GLN A 299 -0.28 -11.58 -8.24
N VAL A 300 -0.26 -12.83 -8.62
CA VAL A 300 0.30 -13.29 -9.89
C VAL A 300 -0.82 -13.86 -10.74
N SER A 301 -1.15 -13.17 -11.83
CA SER A 301 -2.09 -13.67 -12.84
C SER A 301 -1.32 -14.32 -13.99
N TYR A 302 -1.81 -15.44 -14.50
CA TYR A 302 -1.14 -16.24 -15.51
C TYR A 302 -2.12 -16.84 -16.53
N GLU A 303 -1.60 -17.23 -17.66
CA GLU A 303 -2.35 -17.88 -18.73
C GLU A 303 -1.59 -19.11 -19.26
N PRO A 304 -2.26 -20.06 -19.92
CA PRO A 304 -1.57 -21.16 -20.61
C PRO A 304 -0.57 -20.61 -21.63
N ALA A 305 0.63 -21.19 -21.66
CA ALA A 305 1.59 -20.89 -22.71
C ALA A 305 0.98 -21.28 -24.07
N SER A 306 1.01 -20.36 -25.03
CA SER A 306 0.61 -20.67 -26.39
C SER A 306 1.48 -21.79 -26.93
N GLU A 307 0.89 -22.86 -27.46
CA GLU A 307 1.64 -23.85 -28.22
C GLU A 307 2.26 -23.14 -29.43
N GLU A 308 3.60 -23.01 -29.43
CA GLU A 308 4.30 -22.61 -30.63
C GLU A 308 4.02 -23.66 -31.69
N LYS A 309 3.35 -23.23 -32.79
CA LYS A 309 3.13 -24.03 -33.98
C LYS A 309 4.36 -24.04 -34.84
#